data_f9404973ecbfd7cb38af6df316b4ff8d
#
_entry.id   f9404973ecbfd7cb38af6df316b4ff8d
#
_cell.length_a   1.000
_cell.length_b   1.000
_cell.length_c   1.000
_cell.angle_alpha   90.00
_cell.angle_beta   90.00
_cell.angle_gamma   90.00
#
_symmetry.space_group_name_H-M   'P 1'
#
loop_
_entity.id
_entity.type
_entity.pdbx_description
1 polymer ?
#
loop_
_entity_poly.entity_id
_entity_poly.type
_entity_poly.pdbx_seq_one_letter_code
_entity_poly.pdbx_strand_id
1 'polypeptide(L)'
;LGQGRLKTGTPPRIDGRSIDYTGLTEQPGDDPRPVFSFLGERSSHPRQVSCWITHTSERTHDIIRGALDRSPLFTGAIEGVGPRYCPSIEDKVVRFAEKNTHQIFIEPEGLGTHEIYPNGISTSLPF
;
A
#
# COMPACT_ATOMS: atom_id res chain seq x y z
N LEU A 1 -7.19 6.12 -31.12
CA LEU A 1 -7.56 6.14 -29.71
C LEU A 1 -6.45 6.84 -28.94
N GLY A 2 -6.78 7.86 -28.13
CA GLY A 2 -5.81 8.53 -27.27
C GLY A 2 -5.37 7.60 -26.14
N GLN A 3 -4.10 7.69 -25.76
CA GLN A 3 -3.56 6.99 -24.57
C GLN A 3 -3.48 8.00 -23.42
N GLY A 4 -3.80 7.54 -22.22
CA GLY A 4 -3.71 8.34 -21.01
C GLY A 4 -3.13 7.54 -19.84
N ARG A 5 -2.53 8.23 -18.92
CA ARG A 5 -2.02 7.65 -17.67
C ARG A 5 -2.90 8.12 -16.52
N LEU A 6 -3.49 7.18 -15.80
CA LEU A 6 -4.43 7.50 -14.73
C LEU A 6 -3.78 7.51 -13.34
N LYS A 7 -2.70 6.78 -13.13
CA LYS A 7 -2.03 6.64 -11.84
C LYS A 7 -0.52 6.78 -11.98
N THR A 8 0.07 7.41 -11.02
CA THR A 8 1.48 7.78 -11.04
C THR A 8 2.40 6.80 -10.37
N GLY A 9 1.90 5.96 -9.49
CA GLY A 9 2.74 4.99 -8.78
C GLY A 9 1.94 3.81 -8.28
N THR A 10 2.64 2.74 -8.04
CA THR A 10 2.11 1.54 -7.38
C THR A 10 3.20 1.01 -6.44
N PRO A 11 2.86 0.38 -5.30
CA PRO A 11 3.86 -0.27 -4.49
C PRO A 11 4.40 -1.51 -5.21
N PRO A 12 5.67 -1.88 -4.98
CA PRO A 12 6.17 -3.19 -5.38
C PRO A 12 5.39 -4.29 -4.66
N ARG A 13 5.20 -5.42 -5.30
CA ARG A 13 4.62 -6.59 -4.64
C ARG A 13 5.70 -7.35 -3.89
N ILE A 14 5.30 -7.99 -2.80
CA ILE A 14 6.22 -8.74 -1.92
C ILE A 14 5.78 -10.21 -1.90
N ASP A 15 6.75 -11.11 -1.86
CA ASP A 15 6.46 -12.51 -1.58
C ASP A 15 6.19 -12.68 -0.08
N GLY A 16 4.95 -13.02 0.28
CA GLY A 16 4.51 -13.17 1.66
C GLY A 16 5.30 -14.19 2.47
N ARG A 17 5.97 -15.14 1.80
CA ARG A 17 6.83 -16.13 2.45
C ARG A 17 8.15 -15.54 2.93
N SER A 18 8.54 -14.38 2.42
CA SER A 18 9.76 -13.67 2.83
C SER A 18 9.54 -12.69 3.97
N ILE A 19 8.31 -12.50 4.43
CA ILE A 19 7.97 -11.54 5.47
C ILE A 19 8.10 -12.18 6.85
N ASP A 20 8.81 -11.53 7.74
CA ASP A 20 8.78 -11.83 9.16
C ASP A 20 7.59 -11.10 9.81
N TYR A 21 6.56 -11.86 10.14
CA TYR A 21 5.34 -11.34 10.77
C TYR A 21 5.46 -11.14 12.28
N THR A 22 6.55 -11.53 12.91
CA THR A 22 6.76 -11.53 14.38
C THR A 22 6.73 -10.09 14.85
N GLY A 23 6.61 -9.16 14.64
CA GLY A 23 6.53 -7.78 15.15
C GLY A 23 5.40 -6.98 14.54
N LEU A 24 4.63 -7.63 13.68
CA LEU A 24 3.51 -6.98 13.01
C LEU A 24 2.23 -7.14 13.82
N THR A 25 1.34 -6.17 13.72
CA THR A 25 0.01 -6.26 14.33
C THR A 25 -0.94 -6.93 13.37
N GLU A 26 -1.53 -8.04 13.77
CA GLU A 26 -2.55 -8.71 12.99
C GLU A 26 -3.86 -7.91 13.01
N GLN A 27 -4.47 -7.78 11.84
CA GLN A 27 -5.80 -7.22 11.68
C GLN A 27 -6.69 -8.26 10.98
N PRO A 28 -7.44 -9.06 11.74
CA PRO A 28 -8.40 -10.00 11.20
C PRO A 28 -9.65 -9.28 10.66
N GLY A 29 -10.47 -10.00 9.92
CA GLY A 29 -11.81 -9.57 9.60
C GLY A 29 -12.74 -9.55 10.82
N ASP A 30 -13.92 -9.00 10.65
CA ASP A 30 -14.93 -8.92 11.72
C ASP A 30 -15.40 -10.32 12.18
N ASP A 31 -15.65 -10.44 13.49
CA ASP A 31 -16.26 -11.60 14.09
C ASP A 31 -17.43 -11.17 15.01
N PRO A 32 -18.67 -11.57 14.70
CA PRO A 32 -19.09 -12.45 13.60
C PRO A 32 -19.00 -11.76 12.24
N ARG A 33 -18.69 -12.53 11.19
CA ARG A 33 -18.57 -11.99 9.82
C ARG A 33 -19.90 -11.41 9.36
N PRO A 34 -19.92 -10.13 8.95
CA PRO A 34 -21.12 -9.54 8.37
C PRO A 34 -21.39 -10.15 6.99
N VAL A 35 -22.64 -10.14 6.57
CA VAL A 35 -23.03 -10.49 5.21
C VAL A 35 -23.35 -9.21 4.44
N PHE A 36 -22.96 -9.15 3.20
CA PHE A 36 -23.20 -7.99 2.34
C PHE A 36 -24.66 -7.91 1.88
N SER A 37 -25.30 -9.05 1.66
CA SER A 37 -26.69 -9.16 1.19
C SER A 37 -27.59 -9.74 2.26
N PHE A 38 -28.84 -9.26 2.32
CA PHE A 38 -29.87 -9.84 3.19
C PHE A 38 -30.20 -11.30 2.86
N LEU A 39 -29.86 -11.76 1.65
CA LEU A 39 -30.00 -13.15 1.23
C LEU A 39 -28.72 -13.98 1.46
N GLY A 40 -27.65 -13.34 1.93
CA GLY A 40 -26.38 -14.00 2.19
C GLY A 40 -26.36 -14.73 3.54
N GLU A 41 -25.60 -15.79 3.59
CA GLU A 41 -25.34 -16.54 4.82
C GLU A 41 -23.85 -16.45 5.19
N ARG A 42 -23.54 -16.50 6.49
CA ARG A 42 -22.13 -16.49 6.97
C ARG A 42 -21.34 -17.67 6.41
N SER A 43 -21.99 -18.79 6.20
CA SER A 43 -21.41 -20.00 5.60
C SER A 43 -21.00 -19.83 4.14
N SER A 44 -21.54 -18.82 3.45
CA SER A 44 -21.21 -18.53 2.06
C SER A 44 -19.86 -17.81 1.89
N HIS A 45 -19.24 -17.33 2.98
CA HIS A 45 -17.94 -16.67 2.91
C HIS A 45 -16.81 -17.67 2.62
N PRO A 46 -15.85 -17.30 1.78
CA PRO A 46 -14.64 -18.08 1.61
C PRO A 46 -13.79 -18.08 2.90
N ARG A 47 -12.73 -18.88 2.90
CA ARG A 47 -11.71 -18.82 3.95
C ARG A 47 -11.21 -17.39 4.14
N GLN A 48 -11.16 -16.94 5.37
CA GLN A 48 -10.68 -15.61 5.72
C GLN A 48 -9.18 -15.63 5.96
N VAL A 49 -8.51 -14.55 5.56
CA VAL A 49 -7.11 -14.30 5.85
C VAL A 49 -6.97 -12.91 6.44
N SER A 50 -6.05 -12.74 7.37
CA SER A 50 -5.81 -11.45 8.02
C SER A 50 -4.94 -10.56 7.17
N CYS A 51 -5.11 -9.25 7.33
CA CYS A 51 -4.10 -8.26 6.99
C CYS A 51 -3.16 -8.05 8.17
N TRP A 52 -2.02 -7.41 7.92
CA TRP A 52 -1.04 -7.09 8.94
C TRP A 52 -0.66 -5.62 8.85
N ILE A 53 -0.35 -5.03 9.99
CA ILE A 53 0.00 -3.61 10.08
C ILE A 53 1.46 -3.49 10.48
N THR A 54 2.17 -2.68 9.70
CA THR A 54 3.52 -2.23 10.00
C THR A 54 3.63 -0.72 9.78
N HIS A 55 4.82 -0.18 9.99
CA HIS A 55 5.08 1.24 9.84
C HIS A 55 6.40 1.47 9.13
N THR A 56 6.49 2.57 8.40
CA THR A 56 7.77 3.06 7.92
C THR A 56 8.64 3.52 9.10
N SER A 57 9.94 3.59 8.89
CA SER A 57 10.90 4.09 9.86
C SER A 57 11.53 5.40 9.39
N GLU A 58 12.18 6.10 10.29
CA GLU A 58 12.93 7.31 9.97
C GLU A 58 14.02 7.04 8.90
N ARG A 59 14.69 5.90 9.00
CA ARG A 59 15.64 5.45 7.98
C ARG A 59 15.00 5.30 6.59
N THR A 60 13.79 4.76 6.53
CA THR A 60 13.03 4.68 5.27
C THR A 60 12.76 6.08 4.71
N HIS A 61 12.37 7.01 5.57
CA HIS A 61 12.11 8.39 5.18
C HIS A 61 13.37 9.08 4.66
N ASP A 62 14.52 8.84 5.27
CA ASP A 62 15.80 9.41 4.83
C ASP A 62 16.21 8.89 3.44
N ILE A 63 16.02 7.61 3.19
CA ILE A 63 16.24 7.01 1.86
C ILE A 63 15.34 7.67 0.82
N ILE A 64 14.07 7.87 1.14
CA ILE A 64 13.12 8.51 0.23
C ILE A 64 13.51 9.97 -0.03
N ARG A 65 13.84 10.74 1.01
CA ARG A 65 14.28 12.14 0.87
C ARG A 65 15.52 12.26 -0.01
N GLY A 66 16.48 11.34 0.16
CA GLY A 66 17.70 11.31 -0.65
C GLY A 66 17.50 10.86 -2.10
N ALA A 67 16.31 10.40 -2.45
CA ALA A 67 15.98 9.88 -3.78
C ALA A 67 14.93 10.73 -4.54
N LEU A 68 14.51 11.87 -4.01
CA LEU A 68 13.45 12.68 -4.60
C LEU A 68 13.82 13.22 -5.99
N ASP A 69 15.10 13.44 -6.25
CA ASP A 69 15.63 13.85 -7.56
C ASP A 69 15.47 12.75 -8.64
N ARG A 70 15.25 11.52 -8.23
CA ARG A 70 14.98 10.37 -9.12
C ARG A 70 13.49 10.04 -9.24
N SER A 71 12.63 10.74 -8.50
CA SER A 71 11.18 10.53 -8.54
C SER A 71 10.58 11.23 -9.77
N PRO A 72 9.97 10.53 -10.72
CA PRO A 72 9.31 11.15 -11.87
C PRO A 72 8.20 12.13 -11.49
N LEU A 73 7.57 11.96 -10.34
CA LEU A 73 6.58 12.90 -9.81
C LEU A 73 7.19 14.22 -9.37
N PHE A 74 8.33 14.17 -8.66
CA PHE A 74 8.99 15.35 -8.11
C PHE A 74 9.88 16.06 -9.13
N THR A 75 10.37 15.36 -10.13
CA THR A 75 11.17 15.94 -11.22
C THR A 75 10.32 16.50 -12.37
N GLY A 76 9.01 16.33 -12.33
CA GLY A 76 8.11 16.77 -13.40
C GLY A 76 8.14 15.91 -14.66
N ALA A 77 8.79 14.74 -14.62
CA ALA A 77 8.80 13.79 -15.74
C ALA A 77 7.42 13.17 -16.00
N ILE A 78 6.53 13.20 -15.01
CA ILE A 78 5.13 12.81 -15.13
C ILE A 78 4.29 14.06 -14.93
N GLU A 79 3.58 14.46 -15.97
CA GLU A 79 2.62 15.58 -15.94
C GLU A 79 1.19 15.03 -15.93
N GLY A 80 0.31 15.70 -15.22
CA GLY A 80 -1.12 15.40 -15.22
C GLY A 80 -1.75 15.48 -13.83
N VAL A 81 -3.07 15.71 -13.86
CA VAL A 81 -3.89 15.68 -12.64
C VAL A 81 -4.65 14.37 -12.63
N GLY A 82 -4.42 13.58 -11.60
CA GLY A 82 -5.16 12.33 -11.41
C GLY A 82 -6.64 12.60 -11.11
N PRO A 83 -7.53 11.63 -11.40
CA PRO A 83 -8.97 11.78 -11.15
C PRO A 83 -9.31 11.88 -9.65
N ARG A 84 -8.39 11.56 -8.79
CA ARG A 84 -8.50 11.71 -7.33
C ARG A 84 -7.13 11.83 -6.69
N TYR A 85 -7.09 12.44 -5.51
CA TYR A 85 -5.88 12.54 -4.73
C TYR A 85 -5.54 11.17 -4.11
N CYS A 86 -4.37 10.66 -4.46
CA CYS A 86 -3.82 9.42 -3.89
C CYS A 86 -2.32 9.64 -3.66
N PRO A 87 -1.93 10.07 -2.45
CA PRO A 87 -0.55 10.45 -2.19
C PRO A 87 0.38 9.24 -2.26
N SER A 88 1.52 9.43 -2.92
CA SER A 88 2.64 8.49 -2.85
C SER A 88 3.33 8.55 -1.49
N ILE A 89 4.23 7.61 -1.22
CA ILE A 89 5.03 7.68 0.00
C ILE A 89 5.93 8.92 0.00
N GLU A 90 6.44 9.34 -1.16
CA GLU A 90 7.23 10.57 -1.32
C GLU A 90 6.41 11.79 -0.89
N ASP A 91 5.16 11.89 -1.32
CA ASP A 91 4.25 12.96 -0.91
C ASP A 91 4.05 12.99 0.61
N LYS A 92 3.84 11.83 1.22
CA LYS A 92 3.64 11.73 2.67
C LYS A 92 4.88 12.17 3.45
N VAL A 93 6.05 11.73 3.01
CA VAL A 93 7.33 12.06 3.67
C VAL A 93 7.66 13.55 3.56
N VAL A 94 7.29 14.18 2.45
CA VAL A 94 7.53 15.63 2.24
C VAL A 94 6.48 16.47 2.95
N ARG A 95 5.19 16.18 2.76
CA ARG A 95 4.10 16.99 3.29
C ARG A 95 3.91 16.86 4.79
N PHE A 96 4.24 15.69 5.35
CA PHE A 96 4.12 15.39 6.77
C PHE A 96 5.50 15.10 7.36
N ALA A 97 6.45 16.00 7.10
CA ALA A 97 7.85 15.83 7.49
C ALA A 97 8.05 15.70 9.01
N GLU A 98 7.10 16.19 9.81
CA GLU A 98 7.08 16.05 11.27
C GLU A 98 6.75 14.63 11.74
N LYS A 99 6.17 13.80 10.86
CA LYS A 99 5.86 12.41 11.18
C LYS A 99 7.06 11.51 10.90
N ASN A 100 7.48 10.78 11.90
CA ASN A 100 8.59 9.83 11.80
C ASN A 100 8.16 8.46 11.26
N THR A 101 6.85 8.19 11.21
CA THR A 101 6.30 6.93 10.75
C THR A 101 5.02 7.13 9.96
N HIS A 102 4.78 6.24 8.98
CA HIS A 102 3.51 6.12 8.28
C HIS A 102 3.06 4.66 8.34
N GLN A 103 1.77 4.47 8.57
CA GLN A 103 1.17 3.14 8.63
C GLN A 103 1.12 2.47 7.25
N ILE A 104 1.46 1.19 7.22
CA ILE A 104 1.46 0.35 6.04
C ILE A 104 0.64 -0.91 6.32
N PHE A 105 -0.29 -1.23 5.43
CA PHE A 105 -1.04 -2.48 5.49
C PHE A 105 -0.40 -3.51 4.58
N ILE A 106 -0.15 -4.68 5.13
CA ILE A 106 0.34 -5.86 4.43
C ILE A 106 -0.88 -6.70 4.08
N GLU A 107 -1.29 -6.65 2.83
CA GLU A 107 -2.57 -7.18 2.36
C GLU A 107 -2.36 -8.34 1.39
N PRO A 108 -2.89 -9.54 1.66
CA PRO A 108 -2.89 -10.63 0.69
C PRO A 108 -3.66 -10.25 -0.58
N GLU A 109 -3.07 -10.48 -1.74
CA GLU A 109 -3.71 -10.23 -3.04
C GLU A 109 -4.81 -11.26 -3.36
N GLY A 110 -4.79 -12.42 -2.71
CA GLY A 110 -5.79 -13.44 -2.88
C GLY A 110 -5.51 -14.69 -2.05
N LEU A 111 -6.44 -15.63 -2.06
CA LEU A 111 -6.38 -16.85 -1.25
C LEU A 111 -5.43 -17.92 -1.82
N GLY A 112 -5.14 -17.86 -3.10
CA GLY A 112 -4.33 -18.85 -3.83
C GLY A 112 -2.96 -18.33 -4.25
N THR A 113 -2.52 -17.21 -3.73
CA THR A 113 -1.22 -16.61 -4.06
C THR A 113 -0.45 -16.21 -2.82
N HIS A 114 0.88 -16.15 -2.95
CA HIS A 114 1.76 -15.59 -1.92
C HIS A 114 2.06 -14.11 -2.13
N GLU A 115 1.46 -13.50 -3.14
CA GLU A 115 1.66 -12.09 -3.46
C GLU A 115 0.98 -11.20 -2.43
N ILE A 116 1.74 -10.26 -1.90
CA ILE A 116 1.32 -9.28 -0.90
C ILE A 116 1.38 -7.87 -1.48
N TYR A 117 0.32 -7.12 -1.25
CA TYR A 117 0.22 -5.71 -1.57
C TYR A 117 0.54 -4.87 -0.32
N PRO A 118 1.66 -4.13 -0.30
CA PRO A 118 1.97 -3.22 0.80
C PRO A 118 1.24 -1.89 0.60
N ASN A 119 0.03 -1.79 1.11
CA ASN A 119 -0.81 -0.62 0.97
C ASN A 119 -0.29 0.54 1.83
N GLY A 120 -0.07 1.68 1.21
CA GLY A 120 0.43 2.90 1.86
C GLY A 120 1.79 3.37 1.38
N ILE A 121 2.53 2.57 0.61
CA ILE A 121 3.83 2.93 0.05
C ILE A 121 3.85 2.97 -1.49
N SER A 122 2.75 3.38 -2.10
CA SER A 122 2.78 3.67 -3.54
C SER A 122 3.89 4.66 -3.85
N THR A 123 4.68 4.37 -4.87
CA THR A 123 5.86 5.17 -5.20
C THR A 123 6.06 5.28 -6.70
N SER A 124 6.71 6.36 -7.12
CA SER A 124 7.25 6.54 -8.47
C SER A 124 8.78 6.40 -8.52
N LEU A 125 9.40 6.17 -7.37
CA LEU A 125 10.85 5.94 -7.30
C LEU A 125 11.23 4.68 -8.09
N PRO A 126 12.41 4.67 -8.75
CA PRO A 126 12.95 3.47 -9.35
C PRO A 126 13.35 2.45 -8.26
N PHE A 127 13.42 1.18 -8.67
CA PHE A 127 13.94 0.10 -7.83
C PHE A 127 15.43 0.23 -7.58
#